data_42d45f1c14abb007ee0954eb17706ec0
#
_entry.id   42d45f1c14abb007ee0954eb17706ec0
#
_cell.length_a   1.000
_cell.length_b   1.000
_cell.length_c   1.000
_cell.angle_alpha   90.00
_cell.angle_beta   90.00
_cell.angle_gamma   90.00
#
_symmetry.space_group_name_H-M   'P 1'
#
loop_
_entity.id
_entity.type
_entity.pdbx_description
1 polymer ?
#
loop_
_entity_poly.entity_id
_entity_poly.type
_entity_poly.pdbx_seq_one_letter_code
_entity_poly.pdbx_strand_id
1 'polypeptide(L)'
;MLIKEKPEWVLVYGDTNSTIAGALAAKKLHIRVAHVEAGLRSFNMDMPEEINRILTDRISDVLFCPTGTAVENLKREGFENMGCRIVKNGDVMQDAALFYAEKAKQPELTIPEHFVLGTVHRAENTDNPERLMGIFSALENISETWPVVLPLHPRTRGKLI
;
A
#
# COMPACT_ATOMS: atom_id res chain seq x y z
N MET A 1 -24.52 -0.37 -9.76
CA MET A 1 -24.28 0.80 -8.89
C MET A 1 -23.99 2.03 -9.75
N LEU A 2 -22.87 2.19 -10.44
CA LEU A 2 -22.50 3.40 -11.20
C LEU A 2 -23.56 3.85 -12.23
N ILE A 3 -24.16 2.92 -12.98
CA ILE A 3 -25.22 3.21 -13.97
C ILE A 3 -26.47 3.80 -13.30
N LYS A 4 -26.79 3.36 -12.08
CA LYS A 4 -27.96 3.83 -11.31
C LYS A 4 -27.70 5.20 -10.68
N GLU A 5 -26.56 5.34 -10.02
CA GLU A 5 -26.21 6.54 -9.22
C GLU A 5 -25.70 7.69 -10.11
N LYS A 6 -25.11 7.38 -11.27
CA LYS A 6 -24.55 8.34 -12.25
C LYS A 6 -23.68 9.42 -11.60
N PRO A 7 -22.66 9.04 -10.79
CA PRO A 7 -21.80 10.02 -10.12
C PRO A 7 -20.98 10.80 -11.15
N GLU A 8 -20.63 12.03 -10.85
CA GLU A 8 -19.72 12.83 -11.68
C GLU A 8 -18.26 12.39 -11.54
N TRP A 9 -17.91 11.87 -10.36
CA TRP A 9 -16.59 11.38 -10.01
C TRP A 9 -16.64 10.05 -9.28
N VAL A 10 -15.65 9.22 -9.54
CA VAL A 10 -15.33 8.04 -8.74
C VAL A 10 -13.96 8.24 -8.13
N LEU A 11 -13.89 8.17 -6.81
CA LEU A 11 -12.66 8.22 -6.05
C LEU A 11 -12.22 6.79 -5.72
N VAL A 12 -10.98 6.45 -6.07
CA VAL A 12 -10.37 5.15 -5.78
C VAL A 12 -9.10 5.35 -4.96
N TYR A 13 -8.78 4.37 -4.13
CA TYR A 13 -7.64 4.41 -3.19
C TYR A 13 -6.69 3.24 -3.43
N GLY A 14 -5.39 3.51 -3.33
CA GLY A 14 -4.35 2.48 -3.32
C GLY A 14 -4.26 1.68 -4.61
N ASP A 15 -3.92 0.40 -4.50
CA ASP A 15 -3.48 -0.44 -5.62
C ASP A 15 -4.08 -1.85 -5.62
N THR A 16 -5.22 -2.03 -4.97
CA THR A 16 -5.91 -3.33 -4.94
C THR A 16 -6.63 -3.65 -6.26
N ASN A 17 -7.04 -4.91 -6.44
CA ASN A 17 -7.88 -5.31 -7.55
C ASN A 17 -9.21 -4.53 -7.58
N SER A 18 -9.75 -4.17 -6.41
CA SER A 18 -10.97 -3.35 -6.33
C SER A 18 -10.73 -1.93 -6.83
N THR A 19 -9.54 -1.37 -6.60
CA THR A 19 -9.13 -0.04 -7.08
C THR A 19 -9.20 0.02 -8.61
N ILE A 20 -8.47 -0.88 -9.29
CA ILE A 20 -8.46 -0.89 -10.76
C ILE A 20 -9.84 -1.26 -11.35
N ALA A 21 -10.57 -2.19 -10.73
CA ALA A 21 -11.91 -2.56 -11.19
C ALA A 21 -12.87 -1.37 -11.13
N GLY A 22 -12.86 -0.61 -10.03
CA GLY A 22 -13.67 0.60 -9.86
C GLY A 22 -13.30 1.69 -10.87
N ALA A 23 -12.02 1.97 -11.03
CA ALA A 23 -11.51 2.95 -11.98
C ALA A 23 -11.87 2.59 -13.43
N LEU A 24 -11.64 1.34 -13.83
CA LEU A 24 -11.94 0.87 -15.18
C LEU A 24 -13.44 0.91 -15.48
N ALA A 25 -14.27 0.48 -14.53
CA ALA A 25 -15.73 0.54 -14.68
C ALA A 25 -16.22 1.99 -14.85
N ALA A 26 -15.67 2.93 -14.06
CA ALA A 26 -16.02 4.36 -14.18
C ALA A 26 -15.60 4.92 -15.55
N LYS A 27 -14.38 4.67 -15.99
CA LYS A 27 -13.90 5.18 -17.30
C LYS A 27 -14.68 4.62 -18.48
N LYS A 28 -15.07 3.35 -18.44
CA LYS A 28 -15.94 2.74 -19.46
C LYS A 28 -17.32 3.38 -19.53
N LEU A 29 -17.77 4.02 -18.46
CA LEU A 29 -19.03 4.79 -18.39
C LEU A 29 -18.81 6.30 -18.59
N HIS A 30 -17.61 6.74 -18.98
CA HIS A 30 -17.22 8.15 -19.15
C HIS A 30 -17.33 8.98 -17.86
N ILE A 31 -17.23 8.32 -16.70
CA ILE A 31 -17.21 8.98 -15.39
C ILE A 31 -15.75 9.32 -15.07
N ARG A 32 -15.51 10.53 -14.52
CA ARG A 32 -14.18 10.97 -14.11
C ARG A 32 -13.67 10.16 -12.92
N VAL A 33 -12.35 9.89 -12.91
CA VAL A 33 -11.69 9.12 -11.86
C VAL A 33 -10.64 9.97 -11.16
N ALA A 34 -10.66 9.95 -9.83
CA ALA A 34 -9.61 10.49 -8.98
C ALA A 34 -8.95 9.34 -8.22
N HIS A 35 -7.61 9.25 -8.29
CA HIS A 35 -6.83 8.20 -7.65
C HIS A 35 -6.00 8.77 -6.49
N VAL A 36 -6.21 8.24 -5.29
CA VAL A 36 -5.44 8.56 -4.07
C VAL A 36 -4.35 7.50 -3.88
N GLU A 37 -3.15 7.91 -3.48
CA GLU A 37 -1.89 7.17 -3.47
C GLU A 37 -1.31 6.93 -4.88
N ALA A 38 -1.56 7.86 -5.80
CA ALA A 38 -1.06 7.80 -7.16
C ALA A 38 0.47 8.02 -7.25
N GLY A 39 1.08 7.47 -8.30
CA GLY A 39 2.49 7.68 -8.63
C GLY A 39 3.49 6.88 -7.81
N LEU A 40 3.06 6.03 -6.89
CA LEU A 40 3.94 5.09 -6.22
C LEU A 40 4.41 4.02 -7.20
N ARG A 41 5.70 3.62 -7.10
CA ARG A 41 6.29 2.58 -7.96
C ARG A 41 7.22 1.69 -7.14
N SER A 42 7.08 0.38 -7.35
CA SER A 42 8.03 -0.64 -6.88
C SER A 42 9.03 -1.01 -7.97
N PHE A 43 8.71 -0.70 -9.24
CA PHE A 43 9.45 -1.12 -10.43
C PHE A 43 9.57 -2.64 -10.59
N ASN A 44 8.69 -3.38 -9.93
CA ASN A 44 8.61 -4.84 -10.01
C ASN A 44 7.26 -5.25 -10.61
N MET A 45 7.27 -5.63 -11.87
CA MET A 45 6.06 -6.04 -12.60
C MET A 45 5.52 -7.41 -12.21
N ASP A 46 6.28 -8.21 -11.45
CA ASP A 46 5.78 -9.45 -10.86
C ASP A 46 4.86 -9.19 -9.66
N MET A 47 4.83 -7.94 -9.17
CA MET A 47 3.96 -7.51 -8.09
C MET A 47 2.59 -7.11 -8.64
N PRO A 48 1.48 -7.82 -8.29
CA PRO A 48 0.14 -7.50 -8.80
C PRO A 48 -0.29 -6.06 -8.53
N GLU A 49 0.09 -5.52 -7.38
CA GLU A 49 -0.21 -4.15 -6.98
C GLU A 49 0.48 -3.12 -7.88
N GLU A 50 1.67 -3.43 -8.40
CA GLU A 50 2.36 -2.53 -9.35
C GLU A 50 1.58 -2.39 -10.65
N ILE A 51 1.07 -3.49 -11.16
CA ILE A 51 0.21 -3.50 -12.36
C ILE A 51 -1.04 -2.66 -12.11
N ASN A 52 -1.71 -2.87 -10.97
CA ASN A 52 -2.92 -2.16 -10.61
C ASN A 52 -2.71 -0.65 -10.53
N ARG A 53 -1.64 -0.19 -9.87
CA ARG A 53 -1.38 1.24 -9.68
C ARG A 53 -1.01 1.93 -11.00
N ILE A 54 -0.15 1.30 -11.82
CA ILE A 54 0.22 1.83 -13.13
C ILE A 54 -1.03 2.02 -14.01
N LEU A 55 -1.87 0.98 -14.10
CA LEU A 55 -3.08 1.03 -14.92
C LEU A 55 -4.10 2.04 -14.37
N THR A 56 -4.27 2.11 -13.06
CA THR A 56 -5.18 3.07 -12.42
C THR A 56 -4.73 4.49 -12.66
N ASP A 57 -3.43 4.78 -12.49
CA ASP A 57 -2.86 6.09 -12.80
C ASP A 57 -3.13 6.49 -14.26
N ARG A 58 -2.88 5.56 -15.20
CA ARG A 58 -3.05 5.83 -16.64
C ARG A 58 -4.46 6.19 -17.07
N ILE A 59 -5.48 5.72 -16.36
CA ILE A 59 -6.87 5.99 -16.70
C ILE A 59 -7.53 7.06 -15.80
N SER A 60 -6.81 7.63 -14.84
CA SER A 60 -7.34 8.62 -13.91
C SER A 60 -7.23 10.05 -14.44
N ASP A 61 -8.19 10.89 -14.09
CA ASP A 61 -8.22 12.31 -14.47
C ASP A 61 -7.52 13.20 -13.43
N VAL A 62 -7.51 12.76 -12.16
CA VAL A 62 -6.79 13.42 -11.07
C VAL A 62 -5.97 12.40 -10.31
N LEU A 63 -4.71 12.72 -10.05
CA LEU A 63 -3.73 11.89 -9.39
C LEU A 63 -3.26 12.59 -8.10
N PHE A 64 -3.69 12.07 -6.96
CA PHE A 64 -3.28 12.56 -5.64
C PHE A 64 -2.05 11.78 -5.17
N CYS A 65 -0.90 12.44 -5.21
CA CYS A 65 0.40 11.84 -4.91
C CYS A 65 0.79 12.07 -3.44
N PRO A 66 1.19 11.03 -2.71
CA PRO A 66 1.57 11.16 -1.29
C PRO A 66 2.93 11.87 -1.13
N THR A 67 3.86 11.70 -2.06
CA THR A 67 5.25 12.15 -1.94
C THR A 67 5.75 12.90 -3.17
N GLY A 68 6.88 13.59 -3.03
CA GLY A 68 7.59 14.18 -4.17
C GLY A 68 8.08 13.10 -5.15
N THR A 69 8.57 11.96 -4.63
CA THR A 69 9.00 10.81 -5.46
C THR A 69 7.85 10.29 -6.33
N ALA A 70 6.64 10.22 -5.80
CA ALA A 70 5.46 9.80 -6.58
C ALA A 70 5.19 10.76 -7.75
N VAL A 71 5.29 12.07 -7.52
CA VAL A 71 5.17 13.09 -8.58
C VAL A 71 6.26 12.92 -9.64
N GLU A 72 7.52 12.72 -9.22
CA GLU A 72 8.64 12.53 -10.14
C GLU A 72 8.51 11.24 -10.98
N ASN A 73 7.99 10.16 -10.41
CA ASN A 73 7.69 8.94 -11.16
C ASN A 73 6.70 9.23 -12.29
N LEU A 74 5.59 9.90 -11.99
CA LEU A 74 4.59 10.25 -13.00
C LEU A 74 5.16 11.17 -14.09
N LYS A 75 6.01 12.14 -13.74
CA LYS A 75 6.68 12.99 -14.73
C LYS A 75 7.58 12.18 -15.65
N ARG A 76 8.40 11.29 -15.10
CA ARG A 76 9.25 10.39 -15.91
C ARG A 76 8.46 9.51 -16.87
N GLU A 77 7.24 9.13 -16.48
CA GLU A 77 6.32 8.35 -17.29
C GLU A 77 5.50 9.22 -18.29
N GLY A 78 5.74 10.52 -18.34
CA GLY A 78 5.15 11.43 -19.32
C GLY A 78 3.73 11.90 -18.99
N PHE A 79 3.28 11.77 -17.75
CA PHE A 79 1.92 12.17 -17.36
C PHE A 79 1.66 13.68 -17.48
N GLU A 80 2.69 14.51 -17.50
CA GLU A 80 2.53 15.96 -17.74
C GLU A 80 1.90 16.26 -19.11
N ASN A 81 2.02 15.32 -20.06
CA ASN A 81 1.46 15.45 -21.42
C ASN A 81 0.10 14.72 -21.61
N MET A 82 -0.43 14.10 -20.54
CA MET A 82 -1.65 13.27 -20.66
C MET A 82 -2.94 13.99 -20.31
N GLY A 83 -2.90 15.28 -19.96
CA GLY A 83 -4.09 16.08 -19.63
C GLY A 83 -4.71 15.73 -18.26
N CYS A 84 -4.12 14.85 -17.48
CA CYS A 84 -4.52 14.60 -16.09
C CYS A 84 -3.93 15.65 -15.15
N ARG A 85 -4.58 15.85 -13.98
CA ARG A 85 -4.10 16.76 -12.95
C ARG A 85 -3.31 15.99 -11.89
N ILE A 86 -2.04 16.34 -11.70
CA ILE A 86 -1.19 15.80 -10.63
C ILE A 86 -1.21 16.75 -9.43
N VAL A 87 -1.52 16.23 -8.24
CA VAL A 87 -1.60 17.00 -7.00
C VAL A 87 -0.80 16.28 -5.92
N LYS A 88 0.21 16.94 -5.36
CA LYS A 88 0.89 16.45 -4.16
C LYS A 88 0.07 16.86 -2.93
N ASN A 89 -0.57 15.91 -2.27
CA ASN A 89 -1.50 16.16 -1.15
C ASN A 89 -1.05 15.58 0.20
N GLY A 90 0.05 14.86 0.23
CA GLY A 90 0.52 14.15 1.42
C GLY A 90 0.02 12.71 1.51
N ASP A 91 0.46 12.02 2.55
CA ASP A 91 0.23 10.58 2.77
C ASP A 91 -0.85 10.39 3.84
N VAL A 92 -2.02 9.87 3.42
CA VAL A 92 -3.14 9.60 4.34
C VAL A 92 -2.81 8.57 5.42
N MET A 93 -1.85 7.67 5.15
CA MET A 93 -1.39 6.71 6.15
C MET A 93 -0.54 7.38 7.22
N GLN A 94 0.27 8.37 6.83
CA GLN A 94 1.02 9.20 7.78
C GLN A 94 0.07 10.02 8.66
N ASP A 95 -0.95 10.65 8.07
CA ASP A 95 -1.96 11.40 8.81
C ASP A 95 -2.69 10.51 9.82
N ALA A 96 -3.08 9.29 9.40
CA ALA A 96 -3.70 8.32 10.28
C ALA A 96 -2.75 7.89 11.42
N ALA A 97 -1.48 7.62 11.10
CA ALA A 97 -0.48 7.23 12.10
C ALA A 97 -0.29 8.32 13.15
N LEU A 98 -0.16 9.58 12.74
CA LEU A 98 -0.02 10.72 13.66
C LEU A 98 -1.27 10.88 14.54
N PHE A 99 -2.45 10.81 13.94
CA PHE A 99 -3.72 10.94 14.70
C PHE A 99 -3.92 9.83 15.74
N TYR A 100 -3.55 8.58 15.39
CA TYR A 100 -3.71 7.45 16.31
C TYR A 100 -2.54 7.31 17.29
N ALA A 101 -1.35 7.84 16.98
CA ALA A 101 -0.22 7.83 17.91
C ALA A 101 -0.56 8.49 19.25
N GLU A 102 -1.29 9.61 19.21
CA GLU A 102 -1.75 10.30 20.44
C GLU A 102 -2.78 9.49 21.26
N LYS A 103 -3.44 8.53 20.64
CA LYS A 103 -4.47 7.66 21.23
C LYS A 103 -3.97 6.25 21.50
N ALA A 104 -2.71 6.00 21.19
CA ALA A 104 -2.10 4.69 21.36
C ALA A 104 -2.13 4.28 22.84
N LYS A 105 -2.47 3.02 23.07
CA LYS A 105 -2.42 2.40 24.41
C LYS A 105 -1.31 1.37 24.41
N GLN A 106 -0.62 1.30 25.53
CA GLN A 106 0.36 0.24 25.72
C GLN A 106 -0.37 -1.12 25.68
N PRO A 107 0.12 -2.10 24.92
CA PRO A 107 -0.48 -3.42 24.91
C PRO A 107 -0.33 -4.10 26.29
N GLU A 108 -1.28 -4.97 26.63
CA GLU A 108 -1.28 -5.74 27.89
C GLU A 108 -0.22 -6.87 27.86
N LEU A 109 0.97 -6.55 27.36
CA LEU A 109 2.12 -7.45 27.26
C LEU A 109 3.34 -6.79 27.88
N THR A 110 4.15 -7.58 28.58
CA THR A 110 5.45 -7.10 29.05
C THR A 110 6.39 -7.01 27.84
N ILE A 111 6.61 -5.78 27.38
CA ILE A 111 7.54 -5.50 26.28
C ILE A 111 8.83 -4.96 26.91
N PRO A 112 10.02 -5.49 26.56
CA PRO A 112 11.28 -4.95 27.02
C PRO A 112 11.46 -3.48 26.63
N GLU A 113 12.24 -2.72 27.40
CA GLU A 113 12.51 -1.31 27.12
C GLU A 113 13.20 -1.12 25.75
N HIS A 114 14.11 -2.06 25.42
CA HIS A 114 14.81 -2.09 24.15
C HIS A 114 14.46 -3.37 23.41
N PHE A 115 13.98 -3.27 22.20
CA PHE A 115 13.58 -4.41 21.37
C PHE A 115 13.64 -4.07 19.88
N VAL A 116 13.71 -5.11 19.06
CA VAL A 116 13.54 -5.02 17.61
C VAL A 116 12.06 -5.26 17.27
N LEU A 117 11.43 -4.30 16.65
CA LEU A 117 10.07 -4.45 16.15
C LEU A 117 10.11 -4.90 14.68
N GLY A 118 9.48 -6.05 14.39
CA GLY A 118 9.41 -6.60 13.04
C GLY A 118 7.99 -6.90 12.59
N THR A 119 7.79 -6.98 11.28
CA THR A 119 6.56 -7.51 10.68
C THR A 119 6.88 -8.31 9.43
N VAL A 120 6.20 -9.45 9.26
CA VAL A 120 6.37 -10.37 8.11
C VAL A 120 4.99 -10.78 7.64
N HIS A 121 4.57 -10.31 6.45
CA HIS A 121 3.20 -10.59 5.97
C HIS A 121 3.04 -10.61 4.44
N ARG A 122 4.08 -10.25 3.66
CA ARG A 122 3.99 -10.28 2.20
C ARG A 122 3.91 -11.71 1.67
N ALA A 123 3.09 -11.91 0.63
CA ALA A 123 2.86 -13.21 -0.01
C ALA A 123 4.18 -13.89 -0.43
N GLU A 124 5.07 -13.15 -1.07
CA GLU A 124 6.37 -13.63 -1.53
C GLU A 124 7.25 -14.22 -0.42
N ASN A 125 7.07 -13.75 0.81
CA ASN A 125 7.81 -14.21 1.99
C ASN A 125 7.07 -15.32 2.74
N THR A 126 5.75 -15.31 2.75
CA THR A 126 4.94 -16.24 3.54
C THR A 126 4.48 -17.46 2.77
N ASP A 127 4.40 -17.40 1.43
CA ASP A 127 3.95 -18.51 0.59
C ASP A 127 5.10 -19.44 0.16
N ASN A 128 6.35 -19.02 0.36
CA ASN A 128 7.53 -19.86 0.21
C ASN A 128 8.02 -20.32 1.58
N PRO A 129 7.89 -21.64 1.93
CA PRO A 129 8.26 -22.14 3.25
C PRO A 129 9.74 -21.96 3.60
N GLU A 130 10.65 -22.14 2.63
CA GLU A 130 12.09 -22.00 2.84
C GLU A 130 12.45 -20.55 3.15
N ARG A 131 11.86 -19.59 2.43
CA ARG A 131 12.06 -18.16 2.66
C ARG A 131 11.50 -17.74 4.02
N LEU A 132 10.30 -18.22 4.36
CA LEU A 132 9.68 -17.93 5.65
C LEU A 132 10.55 -18.47 6.81
N MET A 133 10.99 -19.72 6.72
CA MET A 133 11.89 -20.33 7.71
C MET A 133 13.21 -19.58 7.83
N GLY A 134 13.82 -19.18 6.71
CA GLY A 134 15.05 -18.38 6.72
C GLY A 134 14.89 -17.04 7.42
N ILE A 135 13.75 -16.35 7.20
CA ILE A 135 13.43 -15.10 7.90
C ILE A 135 13.30 -15.34 9.41
N PHE A 136 12.55 -16.38 9.83
CA PHE A 136 12.37 -16.67 11.25
C PHE A 136 13.65 -17.11 11.92
N SER A 137 14.48 -17.92 11.26
CA SER A 137 15.81 -18.28 11.80
C SER A 137 16.73 -17.06 11.98
N ALA A 138 16.67 -16.10 11.05
CA ALA A 138 17.40 -14.85 11.21
C ALA A 138 16.89 -14.02 12.41
N LEU A 139 15.57 -13.96 12.59
CA LEU A 139 14.96 -13.26 13.74
C LEU A 139 15.29 -13.97 15.06
N GLU A 140 15.35 -15.30 15.09
CA GLU A 140 15.76 -16.09 16.24
C GLU A 140 17.22 -15.78 16.63
N ASN A 141 18.14 -15.77 15.66
CA ASN A 141 19.54 -15.38 15.92
C ASN A 141 19.66 -13.95 16.47
N ILE A 142 18.86 -13.01 15.94
CA ILE A 142 18.80 -11.64 16.46
C ILE A 142 18.29 -11.64 17.91
N SER A 143 17.32 -12.51 18.22
CA SER A 143 16.68 -12.56 19.54
C SER A 143 17.61 -13.03 20.65
N GLU A 144 18.73 -13.68 20.33
CA GLU A 144 19.78 -14.04 21.29
C GLU A 144 20.46 -12.81 21.91
N THR A 145 20.49 -11.68 21.16
CA THR A 145 21.13 -10.44 21.64
C THR A 145 20.09 -9.36 21.95
N TRP A 146 19.04 -9.24 21.12
CA TRP A 146 18.01 -8.23 21.22
C TRP A 146 16.62 -8.86 21.20
N PRO A 147 15.77 -8.64 22.21
CA PRO A 147 14.40 -9.12 22.16
C PRO A 147 13.69 -8.70 20.88
N VAL A 148 13.03 -9.64 20.21
CA VAL A 148 12.28 -9.38 18.98
C VAL A 148 10.78 -9.41 19.29
N VAL A 149 10.09 -8.32 18.98
CA VAL A 149 8.62 -8.21 19.09
C VAL A 149 8.02 -8.27 17.70
N LEU A 150 7.16 -9.24 17.47
CA LEU A 150 6.59 -9.55 16.17
C LEU A 150 5.05 -9.57 16.25
N PRO A 151 4.35 -8.46 15.91
CA PRO A 151 2.91 -8.51 15.73
C PRO A 151 2.58 -9.42 14.54
N LEU A 152 2.05 -10.62 14.81
CA LEU A 152 1.80 -11.61 13.76
C LEU A 152 0.54 -11.26 12.96
N HIS A 153 0.72 -11.01 11.68
CA HIS A 153 -0.38 -10.93 10.73
C HIS A 153 -1.08 -12.30 10.60
N PRO A 154 -2.43 -12.37 10.46
CA PRO A 154 -3.17 -13.63 10.34
C PRO A 154 -2.63 -14.58 9.28
N ARG A 155 -2.20 -14.06 8.12
CA ARG A 155 -1.57 -14.85 7.04
C ARG A 155 -0.30 -15.57 7.53
N THR A 156 0.57 -14.84 8.20
CA THR A 156 1.84 -15.40 8.71
C THR A 156 1.58 -16.42 9.80
N ARG A 157 0.66 -16.10 10.72
CA ARG A 157 0.26 -17.02 11.79
C ARG A 157 -0.23 -18.36 11.24
N GLY A 158 -1.07 -18.32 10.20
CA GLY A 158 -1.62 -19.54 9.57
C GLY A 158 -0.57 -20.37 8.79
N LYS A 159 0.64 -19.86 8.59
CA LYS A 159 1.74 -20.59 7.93
C LYS A 159 2.77 -21.15 8.92
N LEU A 160 2.72 -20.71 10.18
CA LEU A 160 3.62 -21.14 11.25
C LEU A 160 3.02 -22.26 12.14
N ILE A 161 1.74 -22.56 11.97
CA ILE A 161 1.00 -23.62 12.61
C ILE A 161 0.79 -24.76 11.60
#